data_785c89e676d6a137c6efa83d9b6afe85
#
_entry.id   785c89e676d6a137c6efa83d9b6afe85
#
_cell.length_a   1.000
_cell.length_b   1.000
_cell.length_c   1.000
_cell.angle_alpha   90.00
_cell.angle_beta   90.00
_cell.angle_gamma   90.00
#
_symmetry.space_group_name_H-M   'P 1'
#
loop_
_entity.id
_entity.type
_entity.pdbx_description
1 polymer ?
#
loop_
_entity_poly.entity_id
_entity_poly.type
_entity_poly.pdbx_seq_one_letter_code
_entity_poly.pdbx_strand_id
1 'polypeptide(L)'
;MATTYNNLYLDLRTELRRAGDEEATQSARELVCAAAAKTREELVRDGSLYASPEVEKSARELIKRHLAGEPVAYLIGEWEFYGLPLDISPAVLIPRPDTEVLATKLIDAARGAGACRILDLCAGSGCIGLAAAANLPNARVLLGEYDEEALKICRQNIRRNRLTARVASLKIDAREKPARTLGEFQFLVSNPPYIPSADIDTLDASVREHEPRLALDGGADGLDFYRVICEKWRDALCENGMLFFEVGIGQADQVLRIMRSHGFGDIQIVKDLNNIPRVVYGTRVETI
;
A
#
# COMPACT_ATOMS: atom_id res chain seq x y z
N MET A 1 6.08 29.74 -27.42
CA MET A 1 7.46 30.16 -27.05
C MET A 1 8.11 28.95 -26.34
N ALA A 2 9.41 28.78 -26.50
CA ALA A 2 10.10 27.72 -25.77
C ALA A 2 10.07 28.05 -24.26
N THR A 3 9.65 27.10 -23.43
CA THR A 3 9.58 27.24 -21.97
C THR A 3 10.72 26.46 -21.30
N THR A 4 11.25 26.95 -20.18
CA THR A 4 12.23 26.20 -19.40
C THR A 4 11.52 25.18 -18.49
N TYR A 5 12.24 24.15 -18.02
CA TYR A 5 11.66 23.17 -17.07
C TYR A 5 11.10 23.84 -15.83
N ASN A 6 11.82 24.85 -15.29
CA ASN A 6 11.36 25.57 -14.13
C ASN A 6 10.06 26.37 -14.40
N ASN A 7 9.98 27.06 -15.56
CA ASN A 7 8.78 27.80 -15.93
C ASN A 7 7.60 26.83 -16.17
N LEU A 8 7.82 25.72 -16.87
CA LEU A 8 6.80 24.70 -17.09
C LEU A 8 6.26 24.19 -15.75
N TYR A 9 7.14 23.82 -14.82
CA TYR A 9 6.74 23.39 -13.48
C TYR A 9 5.93 24.46 -12.74
N LEU A 10 6.39 25.73 -12.76
CA LEU A 10 5.71 26.82 -12.05
C LEU A 10 4.32 27.12 -12.65
N ASP A 11 4.20 27.07 -13.97
CA ASP A 11 2.92 27.27 -14.67
C ASP A 11 1.92 26.18 -14.30
N LEU A 12 2.33 24.91 -14.41
CA LEU A 12 1.49 23.76 -14.11
C LEU A 12 1.11 23.68 -12.62
N ARG A 13 2.05 23.98 -11.72
CA ARG A 13 1.74 24.11 -10.29
C ARG A 13 0.70 25.19 -10.02
N THR A 14 0.78 26.31 -10.73
CA THR A 14 -0.18 27.42 -10.57
C THR A 14 -1.56 27.02 -11.09
N GLU A 15 -1.61 26.27 -12.19
CA GLU A 15 -2.84 25.70 -12.74
C GLU A 15 -3.52 24.77 -11.75
N LEU A 16 -2.79 23.80 -11.18
CA LEU A 16 -3.28 22.86 -10.16
C LEU A 16 -3.80 23.58 -8.91
N ARG A 17 -3.06 24.58 -8.39
CA ARG A 17 -3.50 25.38 -7.24
C ARG A 17 -4.81 26.12 -7.50
N ARG A 18 -4.98 26.68 -8.69
CA ARG A 18 -6.22 27.37 -9.07
C ARG A 18 -7.41 26.40 -9.19
N ALA A 19 -7.14 25.16 -9.52
CA ALA A 19 -8.14 24.10 -9.56
C ALA A 19 -8.45 23.50 -8.19
N GLY A 20 -7.72 23.88 -7.11
CA GLY A 20 -7.97 23.41 -5.76
C GLY A 20 -7.18 22.16 -5.36
N ASP A 21 -6.16 21.77 -6.12
CA ASP A 21 -5.26 20.67 -5.72
C ASP A 21 -4.43 21.11 -4.50
N GLU A 22 -4.66 20.49 -3.36
CA GLU A 22 -3.96 20.76 -2.10
C GLU A 22 -2.48 20.34 -2.19
N GLU A 23 -2.16 19.31 -2.99
CA GLU A 23 -0.82 18.80 -3.22
C GLU A 23 -0.15 19.34 -4.50
N ALA A 24 -0.67 20.42 -5.09
CA ALA A 24 -0.26 20.98 -6.38
C ALA A 24 1.27 21.11 -6.58
N THR A 25 2.02 21.34 -5.49
CA THR A 25 3.49 21.44 -5.55
C THR A 25 4.14 20.08 -5.83
N GLN A 26 3.63 19.02 -5.21
CA GLN A 26 4.11 17.66 -5.41
C GLN A 26 3.58 17.12 -6.73
N SER A 27 2.28 17.22 -6.98
CA SER A 27 1.63 16.76 -8.21
C SER A 27 2.31 17.32 -9.46
N ALA A 28 2.52 18.64 -9.52
CA ALA A 28 3.20 19.27 -10.65
C ALA A 28 4.64 18.75 -10.85
N ARG A 29 5.37 18.56 -9.74
CA ARG A 29 6.75 18.06 -9.80
C ARG A 29 6.82 16.66 -10.36
N GLU A 30 6.02 15.76 -9.81
CA GLU A 30 5.98 14.34 -10.23
C GLU A 30 5.58 14.22 -11.71
N LEU A 31 4.52 14.94 -12.12
CA LEU A 31 4.03 14.87 -13.50
C LEU A 31 5.02 15.48 -14.51
N VAL A 32 5.74 16.55 -14.15
CA VAL A 32 6.80 17.09 -15.00
C VAL A 32 8.01 16.17 -15.06
N CYS A 33 8.41 15.56 -13.92
CA CYS A 33 9.47 14.55 -13.89
C CYS A 33 9.12 13.37 -14.80
N ALA A 34 7.91 12.84 -14.70
CA ALA A 34 7.44 11.75 -15.54
C ALA A 34 7.45 12.10 -17.03
N ALA A 35 6.90 13.27 -17.39
CA ALA A 35 6.88 13.74 -18.79
C ALA A 35 8.27 13.93 -19.38
N ALA A 36 9.25 14.33 -18.54
CA ALA A 36 10.62 14.60 -18.96
C ALA A 36 11.55 13.38 -18.81
N ALA A 37 11.08 12.27 -18.26
CA ALA A 37 11.88 11.11 -17.85
C ALA A 37 13.10 11.54 -17.00
N LYS A 38 12.87 12.43 -16.01
CA LYS A 38 13.89 12.98 -15.12
C LYS A 38 13.58 12.66 -13.67
N THR A 39 14.64 12.51 -12.85
CA THR A 39 14.50 12.51 -11.40
C THR A 39 14.19 13.92 -10.88
N ARG A 40 13.77 14.03 -9.62
CA ARG A 40 13.54 15.34 -8.96
C ARG A 40 14.81 16.18 -8.92
N GLU A 41 15.97 15.57 -8.65
CA GLU A 41 17.29 16.23 -8.64
C GLU A 41 17.68 16.72 -10.04
N GLU A 42 17.43 15.91 -11.07
CA GLU A 42 17.68 16.29 -12.45
C GLU A 42 16.79 17.42 -12.90
N LEU A 43 15.51 17.43 -12.51
CA LEU A 43 14.59 18.51 -12.83
C LEU A 43 15.06 19.85 -12.21
N VAL A 44 15.55 19.81 -10.97
CA VAL A 44 16.10 21.00 -10.28
C VAL A 44 17.39 21.45 -10.96
N ARG A 45 18.33 20.53 -11.22
CA ARG A 45 19.63 20.85 -11.87
C ARG A 45 19.42 21.46 -13.25
N ASP A 46 18.49 20.91 -14.02
CA ASP A 46 18.26 21.27 -15.43
C ASP A 46 17.16 22.34 -15.57
N GLY A 47 16.70 22.93 -14.49
CA GLY A 47 15.55 23.86 -14.44
C GLY A 47 15.64 25.07 -15.36
N SER A 48 16.87 25.57 -15.68
CA SER A 48 17.10 26.67 -16.63
C SER A 48 17.15 26.22 -18.09
N LEU A 49 17.22 24.93 -18.38
CA LEU A 49 17.21 24.37 -19.72
C LEU A 49 15.80 24.42 -20.31
N TYR A 50 15.71 24.50 -21.62
CA TYR A 50 14.42 24.47 -22.32
C TYR A 50 13.86 23.06 -22.38
N ALA A 51 12.58 22.91 -22.04
CA ALA A 51 11.82 21.70 -22.28
C ALA A 51 11.52 21.55 -23.79
N SER A 52 11.58 20.33 -24.31
CA SER A 52 11.15 20.09 -25.68
C SER A 52 9.62 20.25 -25.82
N PRO A 53 9.14 20.55 -27.04
CA PRO A 53 7.69 20.63 -27.27
C PRO A 53 6.93 19.36 -26.89
N GLU A 54 7.56 18.20 -27.05
CA GLU A 54 7.00 16.89 -26.70
C GLU A 54 6.84 16.76 -25.18
N VAL A 55 7.86 17.18 -24.41
CA VAL A 55 7.81 17.17 -22.93
C VAL A 55 6.73 18.12 -22.44
N GLU A 56 6.67 19.35 -22.98
CA GLU A 56 5.64 20.32 -22.60
C GLU A 56 4.23 19.77 -22.89
N LYS A 57 4.02 19.18 -24.08
CA LYS A 57 2.76 18.57 -24.46
C LYS A 57 2.40 17.41 -23.53
N SER A 58 3.34 16.51 -23.24
CA SER A 58 3.14 15.38 -22.34
C SER A 58 2.78 15.84 -20.93
N ALA A 59 3.52 16.81 -20.37
CA ALA A 59 3.25 17.32 -19.03
C ALA A 59 1.85 17.94 -18.94
N ARG A 60 1.43 18.73 -19.93
CA ARG A 60 0.09 19.34 -19.97
C ARG A 60 -1.01 18.29 -20.09
N GLU A 61 -0.80 17.23 -20.86
CA GLU A 61 -1.77 16.12 -20.96
C GLU A 61 -1.90 15.37 -19.63
N LEU A 62 -0.80 15.09 -18.94
CA LEU A 62 -0.82 14.48 -17.61
C LEU A 62 -1.57 15.34 -16.59
N ILE A 63 -1.31 16.66 -16.57
CA ILE A 63 -2.03 17.61 -15.70
C ILE A 63 -3.53 17.61 -16.02
N LYS A 64 -3.91 17.62 -17.29
CA LYS A 64 -5.31 17.58 -17.69
C LYS A 64 -6.02 16.32 -17.20
N ARG A 65 -5.37 15.17 -17.30
CA ARG A 65 -5.90 13.89 -16.77
C ARG A 65 -6.02 13.93 -15.25
N HIS A 66 -5.01 14.47 -14.56
CA HIS A 66 -5.05 14.65 -13.12
C HIS A 66 -6.19 15.57 -12.67
N LEU A 67 -6.40 16.69 -13.35
CA LEU A 67 -7.53 17.59 -13.11
C LEU A 67 -8.90 16.95 -13.43
N ALA A 68 -8.92 15.89 -14.24
CA ALA A 68 -10.11 15.07 -14.46
C ALA A 68 -10.30 13.97 -13.39
N GLY A 69 -9.45 13.94 -12.33
CA GLY A 69 -9.57 13.05 -11.17
C GLY A 69 -8.59 11.88 -11.15
N GLU A 70 -7.78 11.67 -12.20
CA GLU A 70 -6.86 10.52 -12.24
C GLU A 70 -5.69 10.72 -11.25
N PRO A 71 -5.42 9.76 -10.34
CA PRO A 71 -4.35 9.87 -9.35
C PRO A 71 -2.96 9.99 -9.98
N VAL A 72 -2.11 10.86 -9.41
CA VAL A 72 -0.73 11.07 -9.88
C VAL A 72 0.03 9.74 -9.96
N ALA A 73 -0.10 8.86 -8.96
CA ALA A 73 0.57 7.56 -8.94
C ALA A 73 0.23 6.68 -10.17
N TYR A 74 -1.02 6.70 -10.62
CA TYR A 74 -1.42 5.94 -11.82
C TYR A 74 -0.94 6.60 -13.11
N LEU A 75 -0.92 7.94 -13.15
CA LEU A 75 -0.42 8.69 -14.29
C LEU A 75 1.07 8.45 -14.56
N ILE A 76 1.86 8.33 -13.49
CA ILE A 76 3.30 8.08 -13.60
C ILE A 76 3.65 6.59 -13.63
N GLY A 77 2.74 5.71 -13.16
CA GLY A 77 2.91 4.26 -13.15
C GLY A 77 3.85 3.74 -12.06
N GLU A 78 4.31 4.61 -11.16
CA GLU A 78 5.18 4.24 -10.05
C GLU A 78 4.89 5.05 -8.78
N TRP A 79 5.26 4.49 -7.63
CA TRP A 79 5.14 5.14 -6.33
C TRP A 79 6.26 4.70 -5.40
N GLU A 80 6.54 5.48 -4.40
CA GLU A 80 7.50 5.10 -3.35
C GLU A 80 6.75 4.66 -2.09
N PHE A 81 7.21 3.57 -1.47
CA PHE A 81 6.75 3.13 -0.16
C PHE A 81 7.92 2.59 0.64
N TYR A 82 8.13 3.12 1.83
CA TYR A 82 9.19 2.72 2.75
C TYR A 82 10.60 2.75 2.10
N GLY A 83 10.84 3.74 1.25
CA GLY A 83 12.07 3.90 0.47
C GLY A 83 12.22 2.93 -0.71
N LEU A 84 11.19 2.14 -1.04
CA LEU A 84 11.20 1.21 -2.17
C LEU A 84 10.40 1.77 -3.35
N PRO A 85 10.96 1.76 -4.57
CA PRO A 85 10.21 2.08 -5.77
C PRO A 85 9.28 0.91 -6.14
N LEU A 86 8.01 1.20 -6.37
CA LEU A 86 6.98 0.23 -6.73
C LEU A 86 6.33 0.59 -8.05
N ASP A 87 6.14 -0.39 -8.92
CA ASP A 87 5.23 -0.27 -10.06
C ASP A 87 3.80 -0.25 -9.56
N ILE A 88 3.00 0.68 -10.04
CA ILE A 88 1.61 0.90 -9.63
C ILE A 88 0.72 1.00 -10.87
N SER A 89 -0.49 0.47 -10.77
CA SER A 89 -1.52 0.59 -11.80
C SER A 89 -2.91 0.58 -11.15
N PRO A 90 -3.99 0.88 -11.88
CA PRO A 90 -5.35 0.79 -11.37
C PRO A 90 -5.79 -0.60 -10.86
N ALA A 91 -4.94 -1.62 -10.99
CA ALA A 91 -5.18 -2.96 -10.43
C ALA A 91 -4.86 -3.05 -8.92
N VAL A 92 -4.16 -2.09 -8.34
CA VAL A 92 -3.72 -2.11 -6.93
C VAL A 92 -4.04 -0.80 -6.23
N LEU A 93 -4.35 -0.89 -4.93
CA LEU A 93 -4.45 0.30 -4.09
C LEU A 93 -3.11 1.06 -4.09
N ILE A 94 -3.15 2.38 -4.21
CA ILE A 94 -1.96 3.21 -4.08
C ILE A 94 -1.49 3.14 -2.62
N PRO A 95 -0.24 2.73 -2.34
CA PRO A 95 0.27 2.66 -0.97
C PRO A 95 0.16 4.00 -0.25
N ARG A 96 -0.40 4.00 0.97
CA ARG A 96 -0.59 5.20 1.78
C ARG A 96 0.56 5.38 2.77
N PRO A 97 0.95 6.62 3.12
CA PRO A 97 1.94 6.87 4.16
C PRO A 97 1.56 6.26 5.51
N ASP A 98 0.27 6.25 5.87
CA ASP A 98 -0.23 5.67 7.12
C ASP A 98 0.06 4.15 7.21
N THR A 99 0.09 3.44 6.08
CA THR A 99 0.44 2.01 6.00
C THR A 99 1.90 1.73 6.39
N GLU A 100 2.78 2.74 6.34
CA GLU A 100 4.16 2.60 6.81
C GLU A 100 4.25 2.35 8.33
N VAL A 101 3.23 2.77 9.08
CA VAL A 101 3.12 2.45 10.52
C VAL A 101 2.97 0.93 10.72
N LEU A 102 2.14 0.28 9.89
CA LEU A 102 1.97 -1.17 9.91
C LEU A 102 3.27 -1.89 9.54
N ALA A 103 3.91 -1.48 8.45
CA ALA A 103 5.20 -2.05 8.01
C ALA A 103 6.28 -1.89 9.11
N THR A 104 6.37 -0.72 9.74
CA THR A 104 7.31 -0.45 10.84
C THR A 104 7.07 -1.39 12.02
N LYS A 105 5.82 -1.57 12.45
CA LYS A 105 5.51 -2.44 13.59
C LYS A 105 5.80 -3.91 13.31
N LEU A 106 5.51 -4.39 12.10
CA LEU A 106 5.88 -5.72 11.67
C LEU A 106 7.41 -5.91 11.68
N ILE A 107 8.15 -4.97 11.09
CA ILE A 107 9.62 -5.03 11.01
C ILE A 107 10.23 -5.02 12.41
N ASP A 108 9.76 -4.15 13.30
CA ASP A 108 10.26 -4.06 14.68
C ASP A 108 10.00 -5.35 15.46
N ALA A 109 8.82 -5.95 15.34
CA ALA A 109 8.49 -7.21 15.98
C ALA A 109 9.35 -8.38 15.45
N ALA A 110 9.62 -8.39 14.14
CA ALA A 110 10.37 -9.46 13.50
C ALA A 110 11.90 -9.30 13.59
N ARG A 111 12.41 -8.11 13.94
CA ARG A 111 13.86 -7.80 13.93
C ARG A 111 14.68 -8.72 14.83
N GLY A 112 14.12 -9.18 15.95
CA GLY A 112 14.77 -10.11 16.89
C GLY A 112 14.51 -11.60 16.61
N ALA A 113 13.66 -11.94 15.65
CA ALA A 113 13.23 -13.33 15.44
C ALA A 113 14.22 -14.20 14.64
N GLY A 114 15.30 -13.64 14.11
CA GLY A 114 16.24 -14.37 13.26
C GLY A 114 15.62 -14.74 11.91
N ALA A 115 15.71 -16.01 11.53
CA ALA A 115 15.05 -16.52 10.34
C ALA A 115 13.54 -16.70 10.63
N CYS A 116 12.69 -15.99 9.88
CA CYS A 116 11.25 -16.05 10.05
C CYS A 116 10.51 -16.10 8.72
N ARG A 117 9.25 -16.56 8.76
CA ARG A 117 8.32 -16.55 7.64
C ARG A 117 7.21 -15.54 7.90
N ILE A 118 6.98 -14.68 6.93
CA ILE A 118 5.97 -13.63 6.97
C ILE A 118 4.95 -13.92 5.87
N LEU A 119 3.67 -13.82 6.18
CA LEU A 119 2.58 -13.83 5.20
C LEU A 119 1.93 -12.44 5.18
N ASP A 120 1.90 -11.82 4.00
CA ASP A 120 1.19 -10.59 3.73
C ASP A 120 -0.09 -10.95 2.96
N LEU A 121 -1.27 -10.85 3.60
CA LEU A 121 -2.57 -11.12 2.99
C LEU A 121 -3.22 -9.84 2.49
N CYS A 122 -3.90 -9.92 1.35
CA CYS A 122 -4.42 -8.77 0.60
C CYS A 122 -3.27 -7.84 0.19
N ALA A 123 -2.22 -8.43 -0.39
CA ALA A 123 -0.92 -7.78 -0.56
C ALA A 123 -0.96 -6.60 -1.55
N GLY A 124 -1.93 -6.51 -2.47
CA GLY A 124 -2.04 -5.45 -3.47
C GLY A 124 -0.77 -5.30 -4.30
N SER A 125 -0.06 -4.19 -4.17
CA SER A 125 1.24 -3.96 -4.80
C SER A 125 2.39 -4.77 -4.18
N GLY A 126 2.15 -5.40 -3.02
CA GLY A 126 3.16 -6.07 -2.20
C GLY A 126 3.96 -5.15 -1.28
N CYS A 127 3.55 -3.91 -1.13
CA CYS A 127 4.33 -2.85 -0.47
C CYS A 127 4.78 -3.22 0.95
N ILE A 128 3.90 -3.80 1.78
CA ILE A 128 4.19 -4.15 3.18
C ILE A 128 5.20 -5.31 3.23
N GLY A 129 4.90 -6.41 2.54
CA GLY A 129 5.78 -7.58 2.53
C GLY A 129 7.14 -7.31 1.90
N LEU A 130 7.20 -6.45 0.88
CA LEU A 130 8.47 -6.03 0.26
C LEU A 130 9.29 -5.15 1.21
N ALA A 131 8.64 -4.20 1.91
CA ALA A 131 9.30 -3.38 2.94
C ALA A 131 9.87 -4.27 4.06
N ALA A 132 9.11 -5.26 4.52
CA ALA A 132 9.58 -6.22 5.50
C ALA A 132 10.80 -7.01 4.98
N ALA A 133 10.73 -7.56 3.76
CA ALA A 133 11.84 -8.32 3.17
C ALA A 133 13.10 -7.49 2.97
N ALA A 134 12.97 -6.21 2.59
CA ALA A 134 14.12 -5.32 2.40
C ALA A 134 14.84 -5.01 3.72
N ASN A 135 14.09 -4.90 4.82
CA ASN A 135 14.61 -4.53 6.13
C ASN A 135 14.97 -5.73 7.03
N LEU A 136 14.55 -6.95 6.65
CA LEU A 136 14.78 -8.19 7.40
C LEU A 136 15.52 -9.20 6.51
N PRO A 137 16.86 -9.21 6.50
CA PRO A 137 17.65 -10.01 5.54
C PRO A 137 17.41 -11.53 5.65
N ASN A 138 16.99 -12.02 6.83
CA ASN A 138 16.74 -13.43 7.09
C ASN A 138 15.27 -13.84 6.95
N ALA A 139 14.36 -12.90 6.68
CA ALA A 139 12.95 -13.19 6.50
C ALA A 139 12.66 -13.77 5.12
N ARG A 140 11.72 -14.71 5.06
CA ARG A 140 11.07 -15.20 3.84
C ARG A 140 9.63 -14.72 3.84
N VAL A 141 9.21 -14.07 2.77
CA VAL A 141 7.88 -13.44 2.67
C VAL A 141 7.05 -14.11 1.59
N LEU A 142 5.80 -14.40 1.91
CA LEU A 142 4.77 -14.79 0.95
C LEU A 142 3.76 -13.66 0.82
N LEU A 143 3.57 -13.15 -0.40
CA LEU A 143 2.53 -12.18 -0.73
C LEU A 143 1.30 -12.96 -1.22
N GLY A 144 0.22 -12.91 -0.46
CA GLY A 144 -1.06 -13.52 -0.79
C GLY A 144 -2.01 -12.48 -1.38
N GLU A 145 -2.35 -12.61 -2.65
CA GLU A 145 -3.22 -11.68 -3.35
C GLU A 145 -4.28 -12.45 -4.15
N TYR A 146 -5.51 -11.95 -4.12
CA TYR A 146 -6.65 -12.60 -4.78
C TYR A 146 -6.75 -12.21 -6.26
N ASP A 147 -6.55 -10.94 -6.58
CA ASP A 147 -6.70 -10.42 -7.94
C ASP A 147 -5.49 -10.77 -8.81
N GLU A 148 -5.73 -11.27 -10.01
CA GLU A 148 -4.66 -11.69 -10.93
C GLU A 148 -3.84 -10.53 -11.48
N GLU A 149 -4.46 -9.37 -11.71
CA GLU A 149 -3.76 -8.19 -12.22
C GLU A 149 -2.91 -7.56 -11.11
N ALA A 150 -3.44 -7.48 -9.87
CA ALA A 150 -2.67 -7.09 -8.70
C ALA A 150 -1.48 -8.06 -8.45
N LEU A 151 -1.70 -9.36 -8.62
CA LEU A 151 -0.65 -10.37 -8.48
C LEU A 151 0.47 -10.21 -9.53
N LYS A 152 0.15 -9.71 -10.74
CA LYS A 152 1.18 -9.35 -11.74
C LYS A 152 2.04 -8.19 -11.25
N ILE A 153 1.42 -7.15 -10.68
CA ILE A 153 2.13 -6.01 -10.08
C ILE A 153 3.02 -6.47 -8.92
N CYS A 154 2.52 -7.32 -8.02
CA CYS A 154 3.35 -7.95 -6.98
C CYS A 154 4.63 -8.57 -7.57
N ARG A 155 4.48 -9.39 -8.62
CA ARG A 155 5.61 -10.07 -9.27
C ARG A 155 6.60 -9.11 -9.93
N GLN A 156 6.11 -8.00 -10.49
CA GLN A 156 6.96 -6.94 -11.04
C GLN A 156 7.75 -6.27 -9.91
N ASN A 157 7.09 -5.91 -8.81
CA ASN A 157 7.69 -5.26 -7.66
C ASN A 157 8.73 -6.13 -6.95
N ILE A 158 8.48 -7.45 -6.82
CA ILE A 158 9.47 -8.40 -6.31
C ILE A 158 10.76 -8.35 -7.15
N ARG A 159 10.63 -8.34 -8.49
CA ARG A 159 11.77 -8.28 -9.42
C ARG A 159 12.46 -6.92 -9.39
N ARG A 160 11.69 -5.83 -9.44
CA ARG A 160 12.19 -4.45 -9.41
C ARG A 160 13.09 -4.23 -8.19
N ASN A 161 12.67 -4.73 -7.03
CA ASN A 161 13.40 -4.59 -5.77
C ASN A 161 14.42 -5.71 -5.52
N ARG A 162 14.67 -6.63 -6.48
CA ARG A 162 15.66 -7.72 -6.40
C ARG A 162 15.45 -8.67 -5.21
N LEU A 163 14.18 -8.92 -4.85
CA LEU A 163 13.80 -9.72 -3.68
C LEU A 163 13.39 -11.17 -4.04
N THR A 164 13.58 -11.60 -5.29
CA THR A 164 13.13 -12.91 -5.81
C THR A 164 13.66 -14.13 -5.04
N ALA A 165 14.81 -14.01 -4.38
CA ALA A 165 15.38 -15.09 -3.57
C ALA A 165 14.62 -15.34 -2.24
N ARG A 166 13.85 -14.36 -1.76
CA ARG A 166 13.24 -14.39 -0.42
C ARG A 166 11.75 -14.06 -0.40
N VAL A 167 11.23 -13.50 -1.48
CA VAL A 167 9.81 -13.13 -1.60
C VAL A 167 9.19 -13.93 -2.74
N ALA A 168 8.06 -14.59 -2.44
CA ALA A 168 7.20 -15.23 -3.41
C ALA A 168 5.81 -14.60 -3.37
N SER A 169 5.04 -14.73 -4.45
CA SER A 169 3.65 -14.33 -4.49
C SER A 169 2.77 -15.49 -4.93
N LEU A 170 1.60 -15.61 -4.33
CA LEU A 170 0.64 -16.66 -4.62
C LEU A 170 -0.77 -16.09 -4.70
N LYS A 171 -1.58 -16.64 -5.58
CA LYS A 171 -3.02 -16.34 -5.60
C LYS A 171 -3.67 -16.94 -4.36
N ILE A 172 -4.17 -16.08 -3.49
CA ILE A 172 -4.81 -16.45 -2.22
C ILE A 172 -6.08 -15.63 -2.04
N ASP A 173 -7.20 -16.29 -1.81
CA ASP A 173 -8.40 -15.64 -1.27
C ASP A 173 -8.32 -15.66 0.25
N ALA A 174 -8.19 -14.50 0.88
CA ALA A 174 -8.14 -14.38 2.34
C ALA A 174 -9.43 -14.87 3.03
N ARG A 175 -10.54 -14.99 2.28
CA ARG A 175 -11.82 -15.51 2.76
C ARG A 175 -11.87 -17.05 2.79
N GLU A 176 -10.89 -17.72 2.21
CA GLU A 176 -10.77 -19.18 2.22
C GLU A 176 -9.75 -19.66 3.27
N LYS A 177 -9.89 -20.92 3.69
CA LYS A 177 -8.91 -21.53 4.61
C LYS A 177 -7.57 -21.71 3.89
N PRO A 178 -6.44 -21.48 4.60
CA PRO A 178 -5.12 -21.72 4.03
C PRO A 178 -4.93 -23.20 3.64
N ALA A 179 -4.28 -23.41 2.50
CA ALA A 179 -3.84 -24.76 2.13
C ALA A 179 -2.77 -25.23 3.13
N ARG A 180 -2.89 -26.46 3.63
CA ARG A 180 -1.92 -27.05 4.60
C ARG A 180 -0.48 -27.04 4.09
N THR A 181 -0.30 -27.06 2.78
CA THR A 181 1.02 -27.02 2.12
C THR A 181 1.75 -25.67 2.29
N LEU A 182 1.06 -24.61 2.72
CA LEU A 182 1.70 -23.34 3.01
C LEU A 182 2.61 -23.41 4.25
N GLY A 183 2.34 -24.35 5.17
CA GLY A 183 3.03 -24.43 6.46
C GLY A 183 2.69 -23.23 7.36
N GLU A 184 3.45 -23.09 8.44
CA GLU A 184 3.19 -22.04 9.44
C GLU A 184 4.06 -20.80 9.22
N PHE A 185 3.57 -19.66 9.74
CA PHE A 185 4.22 -18.35 9.69
C PHE A 185 4.42 -17.82 11.12
N GLN A 186 5.51 -17.11 11.36
CA GLN A 186 5.73 -16.37 12.60
C GLN A 186 4.93 -15.06 12.62
N PHE A 187 4.73 -14.47 11.45
CA PHE A 187 4.03 -13.19 11.31
C PHE A 187 3.03 -13.26 10.15
N LEU A 188 1.83 -12.80 10.41
CA LEU A 188 0.81 -12.53 9.41
C LEU A 188 0.48 -11.05 9.47
N VAL A 189 0.51 -10.38 8.33
CA VAL A 189 0.16 -8.97 8.21
C VAL A 189 -0.91 -8.82 7.13
N SER A 190 -1.82 -7.88 7.31
CA SER A 190 -2.80 -7.52 6.29
C SER A 190 -3.22 -6.06 6.40
N ASN A 191 -3.29 -5.39 5.26
CA ASN A 191 -4.10 -4.20 5.07
C ASN A 191 -5.31 -4.62 4.22
N PRO A 192 -6.35 -5.19 4.83
CA PRO A 192 -7.48 -5.72 4.08
C PRO A 192 -8.45 -4.61 3.68
N PRO A 193 -9.35 -4.83 2.73
CA PRO A 193 -10.46 -3.92 2.48
C PRO A 193 -11.28 -3.71 3.76
N TYR A 194 -11.51 -2.44 4.13
CA TYR A 194 -12.14 -2.10 5.40
C TYR A 194 -13.21 -1.00 5.32
N ILE A 195 -13.54 -0.53 4.13
CA ILE A 195 -14.56 0.51 3.96
C ILE A 195 -15.93 -0.17 3.93
N PRO A 196 -16.91 0.29 4.75
CA PRO A 196 -18.27 -0.21 4.63
C PRO A 196 -18.81 -0.02 3.20
N SER A 197 -19.47 -1.04 2.66
CA SER A 197 -19.93 -1.01 1.26
C SER A 197 -20.80 0.21 0.93
N ALA A 198 -21.60 0.70 1.91
CA ALA A 198 -22.46 1.88 1.74
C ALA A 198 -21.66 3.20 1.69
N ASP A 199 -20.44 3.23 2.23
CA ASP A 199 -19.63 4.45 2.32
C ASP A 199 -18.74 4.65 1.09
N ILE A 200 -18.57 3.62 0.25
CA ILE A 200 -17.71 3.68 -0.94
C ILE A 200 -18.14 4.81 -1.89
N ASP A 201 -19.44 4.98 -2.08
CA ASP A 201 -19.99 6.00 -2.96
C ASP A 201 -19.79 7.44 -2.42
N THR A 202 -19.39 7.59 -1.16
CA THR A 202 -19.10 8.88 -0.51
C THR A 202 -17.61 9.25 -0.52
N LEU A 203 -16.74 8.35 -0.97
CA LEU A 203 -15.31 8.58 -1.08
C LEU A 203 -14.98 9.67 -2.10
N ASP A 204 -13.81 10.26 -1.96
CA ASP A 204 -13.28 11.17 -2.96
C ASP A 204 -13.31 10.52 -4.36
N ALA A 205 -13.64 11.32 -5.37
CA ALA A 205 -13.80 10.84 -6.74
C ALA A 205 -12.53 10.13 -7.26
N SER A 206 -11.35 10.63 -6.89
CA SER A 206 -10.06 10.02 -7.24
C SER A 206 -9.89 8.59 -6.72
N VAL A 207 -10.43 8.28 -5.55
CA VAL A 207 -10.43 6.94 -4.97
C VAL A 207 -11.55 6.11 -5.58
N ARG A 208 -12.79 6.62 -5.50
CA ARG A 208 -14.00 5.90 -5.91
C ARG A 208 -13.98 5.46 -7.38
N GLU A 209 -13.47 6.32 -8.28
CA GLU A 209 -13.54 6.13 -9.72
C GLU A 209 -12.29 5.47 -10.31
N HIS A 210 -11.17 5.50 -9.61
CA HIS A 210 -9.89 5.05 -10.14
C HIS A 210 -9.26 3.89 -9.37
N GLU A 211 -9.48 3.77 -8.07
CA GLU A 211 -8.89 2.67 -7.30
C GLU A 211 -9.79 1.43 -7.32
N PRO A 212 -9.22 0.21 -7.27
CA PRO A 212 -10.01 -1.00 -7.44
C PRO A 212 -10.98 -1.19 -6.26
N ARG A 213 -12.28 -1.27 -6.53
CA ARG A 213 -13.32 -1.47 -5.52
C ARG A 213 -13.03 -2.69 -4.63
N LEU A 214 -12.43 -3.75 -5.22
CA LEU A 214 -12.04 -4.96 -4.50
C LEU A 214 -11.05 -4.68 -3.35
N ALA A 215 -10.24 -3.65 -3.47
CA ALA A 215 -9.28 -3.24 -2.43
C ALA A 215 -9.90 -2.29 -1.38
N LEU A 216 -11.14 -1.84 -1.57
CA LEU A 216 -11.83 -0.88 -0.71
C LEU A 216 -12.94 -1.54 0.12
N ASP A 217 -13.74 -2.42 -0.49
CA ASP A 217 -14.99 -2.94 0.05
C ASP A 217 -14.77 -3.99 1.14
N GLY A 218 -14.93 -3.59 2.40
CA GLY A 218 -14.82 -4.43 3.59
C GLY A 218 -16.13 -5.10 4.04
N GLY A 219 -17.18 -5.03 3.21
CA GLY A 219 -18.49 -5.58 3.54
C GLY A 219 -19.42 -4.58 4.26
N ALA A 220 -20.50 -5.08 4.84
CA ALA A 220 -21.58 -4.25 5.36
C ALA A 220 -21.13 -3.24 6.43
N ASP A 221 -20.22 -3.62 7.30
CA ASP A 221 -19.68 -2.78 8.39
C ASP A 221 -18.16 -2.56 8.28
N GLY A 222 -17.55 -2.98 7.16
CA GLY A 222 -16.12 -2.84 6.93
C GLY A 222 -15.25 -3.81 7.73
N LEU A 223 -15.82 -4.83 8.36
CA LEU A 223 -15.09 -5.71 9.28
C LEU A 223 -15.01 -7.17 8.82
N ASP A 224 -15.54 -7.50 7.65
CA ASP A 224 -15.67 -8.88 7.18
C ASP A 224 -14.30 -9.58 7.05
N PHE A 225 -13.30 -8.89 6.51
CA PHE A 225 -11.97 -9.46 6.36
C PHE A 225 -11.28 -9.72 7.70
N TYR A 226 -11.44 -8.84 8.68
CA TYR A 226 -10.87 -9.06 10.01
C TYR A 226 -11.44 -10.32 10.68
N ARG A 227 -12.77 -10.51 10.60
CA ARG A 227 -13.45 -11.71 11.13
C ARG A 227 -12.93 -12.96 10.45
N VAL A 228 -12.93 -12.96 9.12
CA VAL A 228 -12.55 -14.13 8.32
C VAL A 228 -11.07 -14.47 8.49
N ILE A 229 -10.18 -13.48 8.49
CA ILE A 229 -8.74 -13.72 8.69
C ILE A 229 -8.50 -14.26 10.10
N CYS A 230 -9.09 -13.68 11.13
CA CYS A 230 -8.96 -14.22 12.50
C CYS A 230 -9.50 -15.64 12.64
N GLU A 231 -10.63 -15.95 11.99
CA GLU A 231 -11.25 -17.29 12.06
C GLU A 231 -10.46 -18.33 11.27
N LYS A 232 -10.10 -18.02 10.02
CA LYS A 232 -9.59 -19.03 9.08
C LYS A 232 -8.07 -19.12 9.04
N TRP A 233 -7.35 -18.03 9.34
CA TRP A 233 -5.89 -17.93 9.19
C TRP A 233 -5.13 -17.98 10.52
N ARG A 234 -5.84 -17.97 11.65
CA ARG A 234 -5.21 -18.13 12.97
C ARG A 234 -4.26 -19.33 13.04
N ASP A 235 -4.69 -20.46 12.51
CA ASP A 235 -3.92 -21.71 12.56
C ASP A 235 -2.81 -21.80 11.50
N ALA A 236 -2.69 -20.81 10.61
CA ALA A 236 -1.52 -20.61 9.78
C ALA A 236 -0.37 -19.91 10.52
N LEU A 237 -0.63 -19.31 11.67
CA LEU A 237 0.40 -18.81 12.56
C LEU A 237 0.96 -19.95 13.43
N CYS A 238 2.27 -19.95 13.65
CA CYS A 238 2.87 -20.82 14.66
C CYS A 238 2.41 -20.43 16.08
N GLU A 239 2.75 -21.23 17.06
CA GLU A 239 2.58 -20.88 18.48
C GLU A 239 3.33 -19.58 18.78
N ASN A 240 2.68 -18.66 19.49
CA ASN A 240 3.16 -17.29 19.73
C ASN A 240 3.40 -16.46 18.46
N GLY A 241 2.90 -16.90 17.31
CA GLY A 241 2.91 -16.10 16.09
C GLY A 241 2.02 -14.87 16.20
N MET A 242 2.35 -13.81 15.47
CA MET A 242 1.69 -12.52 15.61
C MET A 242 0.89 -12.17 14.36
N LEU A 243 -0.29 -11.57 14.58
CA LEU A 243 -1.17 -11.02 13.54
C LEU A 243 -1.20 -9.51 13.63
N PHE A 244 -1.01 -8.84 12.48
CA PHE A 244 -1.00 -7.39 12.35
C PHE A 244 -2.05 -6.96 11.33
N PHE A 245 -2.88 -5.98 11.70
CA PHE A 245 -3.86 -5.37 10.81
C PHE A 245 -3.67 -3.86 10.70
N GLU A 246 -3.79 -3.31 9.49
CA GLU A 246 -4.20 -1.93 9.34
C GLU A 246 -5.70 -1.83 9.58
N VAL A 247 -6.17 -0.69 10.14
CA VAL A 247 -7.58 -0.47 10.44
C VAL A 247 -8.03 0.92 9.99
N GLY A 248 -9.27 0.99 9.55
CA GLY A 248 -9.94 2.24 9.25
C GLY A 248 -10.18 3.09 10.51
N ILE A 249 -10.44 4.38 10.30
CA ILE A 249 -10.74 5.32 11.39
C ILE A 249 -11.95 4.81 12.18
N GLY A 250 -11.80 4.69 13.49
CA GLY A 250 -12.86 4.25 14.41
C GLY A 250 -13.04 2.73 14.52
N GLN A 251 -12.32 1.91 13.77
CA GLN A 251 -12.48 0.44 13.77
C GLN A 251 -11.60 -0.29 14.81
N ALA A 252 -10.56 0.36 15.36
CA ALA A 252 -9.53 -0.30 16.17
C ALA A 252 -10.10 -1.12 17.34
N ASP A 253 -11.05 -0.59 18.09
CA ASP A 253 -11.65 -1.29 19.23
C ASP A 253 -12.51 -2.49 18.81
N GLN A 254 -13.13 -2.43 17.63
CA GLN A 254 -13.91 -3.52 17.08
C GLN A 254 -13.00 -4.65 16.61
N VAL A 255 -11.90 -4.31 15.89
CA VAL A 255 -10.90 -5.28 15.45
C VAL A 255 -10.20 -5.93 16.64
N LEU A 256 -9.88 -5.17 17.69
CA LEU A 256 -9.34 -5.71 18.95
C LEU A 256 -10.29 -6.77 19.54
N ARG A 257 -11.60 -6.49 19.61
CA ARG A 257 -12.59 -7.46 20.12
C ARG A 257 -12.67 -8.70 19.22
N ILE A 258 -12.64 -8.54 17.91
CA ILE A 258 -12.61 -9.67 16.96
C ILE A 258 -11.38 -10.52 17.19
N MET A 259 -10.19 -9.96 17.25
CA MET A 259 -8.95 -10.70 17.52
C MET A 259 -9.03 -11.47 18.85
N ARG A 260 -9.49 -10.79 19.91
CA ARG A 260 -9.62 -11.43 21.24
C ARG A 260 -10.59 -12.62 21.24
N SER A 261 -11.73 -12.50 20.56
CA SER A 261 -12.72 -13.60 20.47
C SER A 261 -12.23 -14.81 19.66
N HIS A 262 -11.18 -14.63 18.83
CA HIS A 262 -10.56 -15.69 18.04
C HIS A 262 -9.22 -16.18 18.62
N GLY A 263 -8.95 -15.94 19.90
CA GLY A 263 -7.78 -16.51 20.59
C GLY A 263 -6.48 -15.78 20.27
N PHE A 264 -6.53 -14.46 20.17
CA PHE A 264 -5.35 -13.61 20.22
C PHE A 264 -5.26 -12.89 21.57
N GLY A 265 -4.07 -12.83 22.14
CA GLY A 265 -3.71 -12.11 23.37
C GLY A 265 -2.72 -10.99 23.12
N ASP A 266 -2.35 -10.27 24.18
CA ASP A 266 -1.40 -9.17 24.16
C ASP A 266 -1.67 -8.14 23.05
N ILE A 267 -2.97 -7.86 22.82
CA ILE A 267 -3.41 -7.04 21.71
C ILE A 267 -3.09 -5.57 21.98
N GLN A 268 -2.41 -4.94 21.02
CA GLN A 268 -1.98 -3.56 21.06
C GLN A 268 -2.65 -2.75 19.94
N ILE A 269 -2.90 -1.47 20.21
CA ILE A 269 -3.34 -0.49 19.22
C ILE A 269 -2.24 0.55 19.05
N VAL A 270 -1.85 0.80 17.79
CA VAL A 270 -0.82 1.80 17.45
C VAL A 270 -1.45 2.91 16.64
N LYS A 271 -1.05 4.13 16.93
CA LYS A 271 -1.52 5.33 16.25
C LYS A 271 -0.48 5.82 15.24
N ASP A 272 -0.97 6.50 14.22
CA ASP A 272 -0.15 7.26 13.27
C ASP A 272 0.37 8.58 13.89
N LEU A 273 1.08 9.37 13.08
CA LEU A 273 1.62 10.67 13.49
C LEU A 273 0.52 11.72 13.80
N ASN A 274 -0.69 11.51 13.29
CA ASN A 274 -1.85 12.35 13.55
C ASN A 274 -2.65 11.89 14.80
N ASN A 275 -2.09 10.94 15.57
CA ASN A 275 -2.70 10.34 16.75
C ASN A 275 -3.99 9.55 16.46
N ILE A 276 -4.17 9.07 15.22
CA ILE A 276 -5.29 8.22 14.78
C ILE A 276 -4.88 6.75 14.88
N PRO A 277 -5.67 5.86 15.53
CA PRO A 277 -5.42 4.43 15.53
C PRO A 277 -5.39 3.86 14.12
N ARG A 278 -4.26 3.24 13.73
CA ARG A 278 -4.04 2.67 12.39
C ARG A 278 -3.66 1.22 12.40
N VAL A 279 -3.09 0.72 13.48
CA VAL A 279 -2.63 -0.67 13.53
C VAL A 279 -3.19 -1.34 14.78
N VAL A 280 -3.71 -2.56 14.61
CA VAL A 280 -4.06 -3.47 15.69
C VAL A 280 -3.28 -4.76 15.48
N TYR A 281 -2.53 -5.19 16.50
CA TYR A 281 -1.78 -6.44 16.41
C TYR A 281 -1.85 -7.22 17.73
N GLY A 282 -1.67 -8.52 17.66
CA GLY A 282 -1.68 -9.39 18.83
C GLY A 282 -1.03 -10.73 18.55
N THR A 283 -0.83 -11.51 19.61
CA THR A 283 -0.15 -12.79 19.60
C THR A 283 -1.18 -13.93 19.65
N ARG A 284 -0.99 -14.97 18.81
CA ARG A 284 -1.77 -16.21 18.92
C ARG A 284 -1.51 -16.84 20.28
N VAL A 285 -2.56 -17.04 21.07
CA VAL A 285 -2.47 -17.77 22.34
C VAL A 285 -3.06 -19.17 22.19
N GLU A 286 -2.53 -20.15 22.93
CA GLU A 286 -3.13 -21.47 22.99
C GLU A 286 -4.56 -21.37 23.57
N THR A 287 -5.47 -22.10 22.95
CA THR A 287 -6.80 -22.32 23.55
C THR A 287 -6.63 -23.42 24.62
N ILE A 288 -6.74 -23.00 25.88
CA ILE A 288 -6.73 -23.93 27.01
C ILE A 288 -7.97 -24.83 26.92
#